data_e3da2b674dd5ab80d5412834777cc7b3
#
_entry.id   e3da2b674dd5ab80d5412834777cc7b3
#
_cell.length_a   1.000
_cell.length_b   1.000
_cell.length_c   1.000
_cell.angle_alpha   90.00
_cell.angle_beta   90.00
_cell.angle_gamma   90.00
#
_symmetry.space_group_name_H-M   'P 1'
#
loop_
_entity.id
_entity.type
_entity.pdbx_description
1 polymer ?
#
loop_
_entity_poly.entity_id
_entity_poly.type
_entity_poly.pdbx_seq_one_letter_code
_entity_poly.pdbx_strand_id
1 'polypeptide(L)'
;MLFRSAESYEDRYGVDFEVAVPTAEDTLPIVLRSNLFRVVQEAASNALRHGNAKKISVHCSYGDGELSLKIEDDGVGFDVDKVKTKSAERRSFGLSNMEERIRFMNGTFSIDSQPGQGTRIRITVPMEGDS
;
A
#
# COMPACT_ATOMS: atom_id res chain seq x y z
N MET A 1 -7.98 -13.22 -2.16
CA MET A 1 -8.59 -12.62 -1.00
C MET A 1 -8.07 -11.21 -0.71
N LEU A 2 -6.78 -11.04 -0.58
CA LEU A 2 -6.18 -9.74 -0.29
C LEU A 2 -6.53 -8.69 -1.35
N PHE A 3 -6.56 -9.06 -2.60
CA PHE A 3 -6.72 -8.10 -3.70
C PHE A 3 -8.09 -8.12 -4.36
N ARG A 4 -9.06 -8.76 -3.75
CA ARG A 4 -10.41 -8.77 -4.28
C ARG A 4 -11.02 -7.38 -4.37
N SER A 5 -10.61 -6.49 -3.51
CA SER A 5 -11.12 -5.13 -3.50
C SER A 5 -10.77 -4.35 -4.77
N ALA A 6 -9.80 -4.85 -5.57
CA ALA A 6 -9.43 -4.18 -6.81
C ALA A 6 -10.62 -4.01 -7.76
N GLU A 7 -11.41 -5.07 -7.94
CA GLU A 7 -12.58 -5.00 -8.79
C GLU A 7 -13.60 -3.97 -8.28
N SER A 8 -13.76 -3.91 -6.97
CA SER A 8 -14.68 -2.97 -6.35
C SER A 8 -14.26 -1.53 -6.60
N TYR A 9 -12.96 -1.26 -6.55
CA TYR A 9 -12.45 0.09 -6.83
C TYR A 9 -12.62 0.44 -8.29
N GLU A 10 -12.33 -0.50 -9.19
CA GLU A 10 -12.51 -0.26 -10.64
C GLU A 10 -13.95 0.07 -10.96
N ASP A 11 -14.88 -0.70 -10.42
CA ASP A 11 -16.30 -0.50 -10.69
C ASP A 11 -16.84 0.80 -10.10
N ARG A 12 -16.42 1.11 -8.88
CA ARG A 12 -16.97 2.25 -8.15
C ARG A 12 -16.42 3.58 -8.63
N TYR A 13 -15.13 3.64 -8.94
CA TYR A 13 -14.45 4.90 -9.19
C TYR A 13 -13.95 5.07 -10.62
N GLY A 14 -14.10 4.05 -11.46
CA GLY A 14 -13.59 4.11 -12.81
C GLY A 14 -12.07 4.17 -12.87
N VAL A 15 -11.40 3.61 -11.87
CA VAL A 15 -9.96 3.62 -11.75
C VAL A 15 -9.38 2.33 -12.32
N ASP A 16 -8.28 2.43 -13.06
CA ASP A 16 -7.57 1.27 -13.54
C ASP A 16 -6.72 0.73 -12.40
N PHE A 17 -7.03 -0.47 -11.93
CA PHE A 17 -6.38 -1.08 -10.78
C PHE A 17 -5.63 -2.32 -11.24
N GLU A 18 -4.31 -2.23 -11.29
CA GLU A 18 -3.44 -3.33 -11.71
C GLU A 18 -2.89 -4.06 -10.48
N VAL A 19 -3.01 -5.37 -10.45
CA VAL A 19 -2.54 -6.15 -9.32
C VAL A 19 -1.71 -7.33 -9.83
N ALA A 20 -0.49 -7.47 -9.31
CA ALA A 20 0.37 -8.60 -9.59
C ALA A 20 0.83 -9.20 -8.27
N VAL A 21 0.42 -10.43 -8.00
CA VAL A 21 0.74 -11.11 -6.74
C VAL A 21 1.27 -12.51 -7.00
N PRO A 22 2.01 -13.07 -6.04
CA PRO A 22 2.43 -14.47 -6.15
C PRO A 22 1.21 -15.39 -6.16
N THR A 23 1.36 -16.53 -6.82
CA THR A 23 0.27 -17.49 -6.91
C THR A 23 -0.12 -18.11 -5.57
N ALA A 24 0.74 -18.00 -4.58
CA ALA A 24 0.53 -18.63 -3.27
C ALA A 24 -0.03 -17.66 -2.23
N GLU A 25 -0.84 -16.69 -2.67
CA GLU A 25 -1.41 -15.69 -1.77
C GLU A 25 -2.10 -16.32 -0.55
N ASP A 26 -2.83 -17.41 -0.77
CA ASP A 26 -3.60 -18.05 0.29
C ASP A 26 -2.72 -18.74 1.33
N THR A 27 -1.46 -18.95 1.05
CA THR A 27 -0.54 -19.57 2.01
C THR A 27 0.09 -18.57 2.96
N LEU A 28 -0.14 -17.27 2.75
CA LEU A 28 0.40 -16.26 3.64
C LEU A 28 -0.32 -16.31 5.00
N PRO A 29 0.40 -16.10 6.10
CA PRO A 29 -0.23 -16.04 7.42
C PRO A 29 -1.34 -14.99 7.45
N ILE A 30 -2.41 -15.28 8.19
CA ILE A 30 -3.58 -14.42 8.22
C ILE A 30 -3.24 -13.02 8.77
N VAL A 31 -2.35 -12.94 9.74
CA VAL A 31 -1.97 -11.63 10.30
C VAL A 31 -1.27 -10.80 9.25
N LEU A 32 -0.38 -11.42 8.49
CA LEU A 32 0.32 -10.73 7.40
C LEU A 32 -0.66 -10.23 6.35
N ARG A 33 -1.55 -11.11 5.88
CA ARG A 33 -2.54 -10.75 4.87
C ARG A 33 -3.42 -9.61 5.32
N SER A 34 -3.91 -9.68 6.56
CA SER A 34 -4.79 -8.65 7.10
C SER A 34 -4.12 -7.28 7.16
N ASN A 35 -2.89 -7.25 7.63
CA ASN A 35 -2.17 -5.98 7.72
C ASN A 35 -1.83 -5.42 6.36
N LEU A 36 -1.40 -6.27 5.43
CA LEU A 36 -1.12 -5.82 4.07
C LEU A 36 -2.38 -5.32 3.38
N PHE A 37 -3.50 -6.02 3.58
CA PHE A 37 -4.77 -5.60 3.00
C PHE A 37 -5.14 -4.19 3.48
N ARG A 38 -4.97 -3.92 4.78
CA ARG A 38 -5.29 -2.60 5.33
C ARG A 38 -4.39 -1.51 4.74
N VAL A 39 -3.12 -1.83 4.55
CA VAL A 39 -2.19 -0.85 3.97
C VAL A 39 -2.56 -0.56 2.52
N VAL A 40 -2.86 -1.60 1.73
CA VAL A 40 -3.29 -1.42 0.35
C VAL A 40 -4.58 -0.60 0.29
N GLN A 41 -5.51 -0.91 1.18
CA GLN A 41 -6.78 -0.20 1.25
C GLN A 41 -6.58 1.28 1.56
N GLU A 42 -5.71 1.59 2.50
CA GLU A 42 -5.43 2.97 2.88
C GLU A 42 -4.71 3.71 1.75
N ALA A 43 -3.75 3.04 1.11
CA ALA A 43 -3.03 3.65 -0.01
C ALA A 43 -3.96 3.94 -1.19
N ALA A 44 -4.86 3.01 -1.50
CA ALA A 44 -5.84 3.20 -2.56
C ALA A 44 -6.79 4.35 -2.22
N SER A 45 -7.23 4.41 -0.98
CA SER A 45 -8.10 5.48 -0.53
C SER A 45 -7.42 6.85 -0.68
N ASN A 46 -6.15 6.92 -0.31
CA ASN A 46 -5.38 8.16 -0.48
C ASN A 46 -5.27 8.56 -1.94
N ALA A 47 -4.97 7.59 -2.80
CA ALA A 47 -4.85 7.85 -4.23
C ALA A 47 -6.13 8.43 -4.80
N LEU A 48 -7.27 7.94 -4.34
CA LEU A 48 -8.57 8.40 -4.84
C LEU A 48 -9.01 9.71 -4.22
N ARG A 49 -8.91 9.83 -2.89
CA ARG A 49 -9.43 11.01 -2.19
C ARG A 49 -8.53 12.22 -2.32
N HIS A 50 -7.23 11.99 -2.19
CA HIS A 50 -6.26 13.10 -2.18
C HIS A 50 -5.54 13.26 -3.49
N GLY A 51 -5.44 12.20 -4.27
CA GLY A 51 -4.63 12.19 -5.47
C GLY A 51 -5.38 12.24 -6.79
N ASN A 52 -6.68 12.00 -6.78
CA ASN A 52 -7.44 11.88 -8.02
C ASN A 52 -6.78 10.93 -9.01
N ALA A 53 -6.23 9.84 -8.53
CA ALA A 53 -5.53 8.90 -9.36
C ALA A 53 -6.47 8.21 -10.35
N LYS A 54 -5.96 7.89 -11.52
CA LYS A 54 -6.68 7.13 -12.53
C LYS A 54 -6.15 5.73 -12.67
N LYS A 55 -4.94 5.50 -12.19
CA LYS A 55 -4.33 4.18 -12.20
C LYS A 55 -3.63 3.92 -10.87
N ILE A 56 -3.88 2.73 -10.33
CA ILE A 56 -3.24 2.28 -9.10
C ILE A 56 -2.64 0.91 -9.41
N SER A 57 -1.36 0.71 -9.09
CA SER A 57 -0.66 -0.55 -9.32
C SER A 57 -0.21 -1.13 -7.99
N VAL A 58 -0.46 -2.41 -7.80
CA VAL A 58 -0.01 -3.15 -6.62
C VAL A 58 0.82 -4.34 -7.07
N HIS A 59 2.08 -4.36 -6.68
CA HIS A 59 3.00 -5.45 -7.00
C HIS A 59 3.46 -6.11 -5.73
N CYS A 60 3.27 -7.41 -5.65
CA CYS A 60 3.70 -8.20 -4.51
C CYS A 60 4.62 -9.30 -5.02
N SER A 61 5.78 -9.44 -4.41
CA SER A 61 6.72 -10.51 -4.76
C SER A 61 7.26 -11.14 -3.49
N TYR A 62 7.74 -12.37 -3.62
CA TYR A 62 8.24 -13.14 -2.49
C TYR A 62 9.53 -13.84 -2.91
N GLY A 63 10.56 -13.70 -2.10
CA GLY A 63 11.84 -14.36 -2.36
C GLY A 63 12.83 -14.05 -1.28
N ASP A 64 13.81 -14.93 -1.08
CA ASP A 64 14.88 -14.76 -0.12
C ASP A 64 14.38 -14.52 1.30
N GLY A 65 13.26 -15.17 1.66
CA GLY A 65 12.70 -15.05 3.00
C GLY A 65 12.02 -13.73 3.27
N GLU A 66 11.68 -12.98 2.23
CA GLU A 66 11.11 -11.66 2.37
C GLU A 66 9.98 -11.45 1.39
N LEU A 67 8.92 -10.79 1.85
CA LEU A 67 7.84 -10.36 0.97
C LEU A 67 8.01 -8.88 0.68
N SER A 68 7.92 -8.51 -0.59
CA SER A 68 8.01 -7.11 -1.02
C SER A 68 6.69 -6.68 -1.62
N LEU A 69 6.22 -5.51 -1.23
CA LEU A 69 4.99 -4.94 -1.76
C LEU A 69 5.27 -3.53 -2.23
N LYS A 70 4.83 -3.22 -3.45
CA LYS A 70 4.96 -1.88 -3.99
C LYS A 70 3.60 -1.41 -4.47
N ILE A 71 3.20 -0.23 -4.02
CA ILE A 71 1.93 0.38 -4.39
C ILE A 71 2.24 1.72 -5.05
N GLU A 72 1.79 1.89 -6.28
CA GLU A 72 2.03 3.13 -7.03
C GLU A 72 0.73 3.69 -7.57
N ASP A 73 0.63 5.02 -7.60
CA ASP A 73 -0.49 5.66 -8.27
C ASP A 73 0.00 6.83 -9.11
N ASP A 74 -0.81 7.23 -10.07
CA ASP A 74 -0.51 8.34 -10.97
C ASP A 74 -1.24 9.62 -10.56
N GLY A 75 -1.61 9.74 -9.29
CA GLY A 75 -2.33 10.89 -8.81
C GLY A 75 -1.47 12.14 -8.72
N VAL A 76 -2.01 13.16 -8.08
CA VAL A 76 -1.32 14.45 -7.99
C VAL A 76 -0.15 14.43 -7.00
N GLY A 77 -0.06 13.40 -6.17
CA GLY A 77 1.01 13.35 -5.19
C GLY A 77 0.87 14.37 -4.08
N PHE A 78 1.83 14.38 -3.20
CA PHE A 78 1.85 15.35 -2.09
C PHE A 78 3.27 15.48 -1.54
N ASP A 79 3.48 16.53 -0.77
CA ASP A 79 4.75 16.74 -0.09
C ASP A 79 4.74 15.94 1.20
N VAL A 80 5.50 14.84 1.22
CA VAL A 80 5.50 13.90 2.35
C VAL A 80 5.93 14.59 3.64
N ASP A 81 6.96 15.42 3.56
CA ASP A 81 7.47 16.09 4.76
C ASP A 81 6.42 17.01 5.37
N LYS A 82 5.68 17.74 4.54
CA LYS A 82 4.62 18.60 5.03
C LYS A 82 3.49 17.81 5.68
N VAL A 83 3.11 16.71 5.07
CA VAL A 83 2.04 15.87 5.61
C VAL A 83 2.47 15.28 6.96
N LYS A 84 3.72 14.83 7.06
CA LYS A 84 4.21 14.22 8.29
C LYS A 84 4.30 15.19 9.45
N THR A 85 4.47 16.48 9.18
CA THR A 85 4.62 17.48 10.24
C THR A 85 3.29 18.04 10.72
N LYS A 86 2.20 17.81 10.02
CA LYS A 86 0.88 18.31 10.39
C LYS A 86 -0.01 17.18 10.85
N SER A 87 -0.40 17.20 12.12
CA SER A 87 -1.16 16.09 12.73
C SER A 87 -2.44 15.75 11.99
N ALA A 88 -3.21 16.75 11.60
CA ALA A 88 -4.48 16.51 10.93
C ALA A 88 -4.29 15.83 9.57
N GLU A 89 -3.33 16.32 8.79
CA GLU A 89 -3.06 15.77 7.48
C GLU A 89 -2.48 14.36 7.59
N ARG A 90 -1.59 14.16 8.55
CA ARG A 90 -1.00 12.84 8.80
C ARG A 90 -2.07 11.81 9.11
N ARG A 91 -3.07 12.18 9.90
CA ARG A 91 -4.20 11.29 10.20
C ARG A 91 -5.06 11.05 8.97
N SER A 92 -5.33 12.11 8.21
CA SER A 92 -6.14 12.00 7.00
C SER A 92 -5.53 11.04 5.98
N PHE A 93 -4.21 11.04 5.86
CA PHE A 93 -3.50 10.15 4.94
C PHE A 93 -3.23 8.77 5.53
N GLY A 94 -3.45 8.60 6.83
CA GLY A 94 -3.26 7.30 7.49
C GLY A 94 -1.82 6.83 7.53
N LEU A 95 -0.86 7.75 7.42
CA LEU A 95 0.56 7.37 7.35
C LEU A 95 1.04 6.65 8.59
N SER A 96 0.66 7.13 9.77
CA SER A 96 1.06 6.49 11.02
C SER A 96 0.52 5.07 11.12
N ASN A 97 -0.74 4.89 10.74
CA ASN A 97 -1.36 3.57 10.79
C ASN A 97 -0.68 2.59 9.86
N MET A 98 -0.34 3.03 8.65
CA MET A 98 0.36 2.17 7.71
C MET A 98 1.74 1.78 8.25
N GLU A 99 2.50 2.74 8.75
CA GLU A 99 3.81 2.47 9.29
C GLU A 99 3.76 1.52 10.48
N GLU A 100 2.81 1.74 11.39
CA GLU A 100 2.68 0.90 12.57
C GLU A 100 2.32 -0.53 12.21
N ARG A 101 1.44 -0.73 11.26
CA ARG A 101 1.07 -2.07 10.82
C ARG A 101 2.27 -2.83 10.26
N ILE A 102 3.08 -2.15 9.49
CA ILE A 102 4.26 -2.78 8.89
C ILE A 102 5.33 -3.03 9.94
N ARG A 103 5.53 -2.07 10.84
CA ARG A 103 6.51 -2.20 11.92
C ARG A 103 6.13 -3.34 12.88
N PHE A 104 4.84 -3.53 13.11
CA PHE A 104 4.34 -4.64 13.93
C PHE A 104 4.81 -5.99 13.38
N MET A 105 5.00 -6.10 12.08
CA MET A 105 5.45 -7.33 11.45
C MET A 105 6.96 -7.34 11.20
N ASN A 106 7.68 -6.44 11.84
CA ASN A 106 9.13 -6.28 11.68
C ASN A 106 9.51 -5.89 10.25
N GLY A 107 8.59 -5.25 9.55
CA GLY A 107 8.83 -4.83 8.18
C GLY A 107 9.35 -3.41 8.08
N THR A 108 9.68 -3.01 6.86
CA THR A 108 10.08 -1.65 6.55
C THR A 108 9.03 -1.00 5.66
N PHE A 109 8.84 0.29 5.85
CA PHE A 109 7.87 1.08 5.12
C PHE A 109 8.56 2.34 4.60
N SER A 110 8.41 2.61 3.31
CA SER A 110 8.89 3.86 2.78
C SER A 110 7.86 4.43 1.80
N ILE A 111 7.73 5.74 1.80
CA ILE A 111 6.79 6.43 0.93
C ILE A 111 7.52 7.54 0.20
N ASP A 112 7.28 7.64 -1.10
CA ASP A 112 7.89 8.64 -1.95
C ASP A 112 6.78 9.31 -2.74
N SER A 113 6.61 10.59 -2.55
CA SER A 113 5.58 11.37 -3.23
C SER A 113 6.00 12.81 -3.31
N GLN A 114 5.68 13.45 -4.42
CA GLN A 114 5.89 14.87 -4.62
C GLN A 114 4.73 15.41 -5.44
N PRO A 115 4.38 16.68 -5.26
CA PRO A 115 3.30 17.28 -6.05
C PRO A 115 3.53 17.09 -7.54
N GLY A 116 2.52 16.57 -8.22
CA GLY A 116 2.56 16.33 -9.64
C GLY A 116 3.18 15.03 -10.07
N GLN A 117 3.63 14.18 -9.13
CA GLN A 117 4.41 12.98 -9.45
C GLN A 117 3.80 11.68 -8.98
N GLY A 118 2.58 11.72 -8.47
CA GLY A 118 1.96 10.51 -7.91
C GLY A 118 2.60 10.09 -6.60
N THR A 119 2.34 8.86 -6.20
CA THR A 119 2.83 8.34 -4.93
C THR A 119 3.32 6.91 -5.10
N ARG A 120 4.42 6.58 -4.43
CA ARG A 120 4.97 5.23 -4.38
C ARG A 120 5.20 4.82 -2.93
N ILE A 121 4.68 3.65 -2.59
CA ILE A 121 4.89 3.06 -1.27
C ILE A 121 5.62 1.75 -1.46
N ARG A 122 6.68 1.54 -0.69
CA ARG A 122 7.44 0.29 -0.72
C ARG A 122 7.46 -0.31 0.67
N ILE A 123 7.16 -1.60 0.73
CA ILE A 123 7.07 -2.34 1.98
C ILE A 123 7.83 -3.64 1.82
N THR A 124 8.61 -4.00 2.84
CA THR A 124 9.22 -5.33 2.90
C THR A 124 8.91 -5.91 4.27
N VAL A 125 8.61 -7.20 4.30
CA VAL A 125 8.28 -7.90 5.53
C VAL A 125 9.04 -9.23 5.54
N PRO A 126 9.77 -9.54 6.63
CA PRO A 126 10.44 -10.83 6.71
C PRO A 126 9.41 -11.94 6.87
N MET A 127 9.66 -13.05 6.19
CA MET A 127 8.79 -14.23 6.23
C MET A 127 9.49 -15.30 7.03
N GLU A 128 9.00 -15.57 8.21
CA GLU A 128 9.70 -16.45 9.14
C GLU A 128 9.35 -17.91 9.08
N GLY A 129 8.30 -18.26 8.45
CA GLY A 129 7.74 -19.59 8.57
C GLY A 129 8.65 -20.73 8.18
N ASP A 130 9.71 -20.45 7.51
CA ASP A 130 10.61 -21.46 6.98
C ASP A 130 11.83 -21.70 7.83
N SER A 131 11.97 -20.98 8.88
CA SER A 131 13.16 -21.12 9.75
C SER A 131 13.07 -22.35 10.63
#